data_d476f3db88cf2ca73c87cfdeb5a9bae3
#
_entry.id   d476f3db88cf2ca73c87cfdeb5a9bae3
#
_cell.length_a   1.000
_cell.length_b   1.000
_cell.length_c   1.000
_cell.angle_alpha   90.00
_cell.angle_beta   90.00
_cell.angle_gamma   90.00
#
_symmetry.space_group_name_H-M   'P 1'
#
loop_
_entity.id
_entity.type
_entity.pdbx_description
1 polymer ?
#
loop_
_entity_poly.entity_id
_entity_poly.type
_entity_poly.pdbx_seq_one_letter_code
_entity_poly.pdbx_strand_id
1 'polypeptide(L)'
;MFEYQEKAIQQLNDIVLNQENTIMQAAEYVAACIINDHIIHTFGTGHSHMIGLELFVRAGGLANVNAMLDSMVLTSEGSRRSAEIERISGLSKIIYDQHNISQNDIMMIISNSGRNAMPVEMAMIAKEMGIKTIAITSIEQSKQYPSRHPSGKKLYEIADVVLDNRVPSGDGLLRIGGNLTGAASTLSGVFLINLVATEAMKIADAKGIKLPIYHSQNIDGFSNDDLYEKYTGRIKHL
;
A
#
# COMPACT_ATOMS: atom_id res chain seq x y z
N MET A 1 17.05 -8.25 24.70
CA MET A 1 16.35 -7.78 23.48
C MET A 1 15.90 -6.35 23.73
N PHE A 2 15.87 -5.50 22.74
CA PHE A 2 15.34 -4.14 22.92
C PHE A 2 13.82 -4.16 22.97
N GLU A 3 13.21 -3.37 23.85
CA GLU A 3 11.74 -3.39 24.03
C GLU A 3 10.97 -3.10 22.72
N TYR A 4 11.41 -2.14 21.92
CA TYR A 4 10.82 -1.87 20.61
C TYR A 4 10.88 -3.10 19.69
N GLN A 5 12.02 -3.81 19.68
CA GLN A 5 12.20 -5.03 18.89
C GLN A 5 11.21 -6.11 19.31
N GLU A 6 11.04 -6.34 20.61
CA GLU A 6 10.10 -7.34 21.13
C GLU A 6 8.66 -7.04 20.71
N LYS A 7 8.23 -5.78 20.89
CA LYS A 7 6.88 -5.34 20.51
C LYS A 7 6.64 -5.38 19.00
N ALA A 8 7.63 -5.00 18.20
CA ALA A 8 7.55 -5.05 16.75
C ALA A 8 7.44 -6.51 16.24
N ILE A 9 8.27 -7.42 16.74
CA ILE A 9 8.21 -8.85 16.39
C ILE A 9 6.84 -9.44 16.79
N GLN A 10 6.35 -9.12 17.98
CA GLN A 10 5.04 -9.56 18.44
C GLN A 10 3.94 -9.10 17.48
N GLN A 11 3.93 -7.81 17.11
CA GLN A 11 2.96 -7.26 16.16
C GLN A 11 3.02 -7.96 14.79
N LEU A 12 4.21 -8.16 14.23
CA LEU A 12 4.38 -8.83 12.95
C LEU A 12 3.88 -10.28 12.98
N ASN A 13 4.15 -11.00 14.08
CA ASN A 13 3.62 -12.34 14.28
C ASN A 13 2.09 -12.34 14.39
N ASP A 14 1.50 -11.41 15.15
CA ASP A 14 0.06 -11.27 15.30
C ASP A 14 -0.64 -10.97 13.97
N ILE A 15 0.00 -10.21 13.09
CA ILE A 15 -0.48 -9.95 11.72
C ILE A 15 -0.64 -11.27 10.96
N VAL A 16 0.38 -12.10 10.91
CA VAL A 16 0.36 -13.38 10.16
C VAL A 16 -0.64 -14.36 10.78
N LEU A 17 -0.56 -14.59 12.09
CA LEU A 17 -1.39 -15.56 12.80
C LEU A 17 -2.89 -15.30 12.68
N ASN A 18 -3.30 -14.03 12.58
CA ASN A 18 -4.72 -13.68 12.60
C ASN A 18 -5.36 -13.44 11.25
N GLN A 19 -4.58 -13.41 10.15
CA GLN A 19 -5.12 -13.06 8.83
C GLN A 19 -4.45 -13.78 7.65
N GLU A 20 -3.92 -14.97 7.86
CA GLU A 20 -3.26 -15.77 6.81
C GLU A 20 -4.12 -15.89 5.55
N ASN A 21 -5.41 -16.26 5.70
CA ASN A 21 -6.33 -16.38 4.57
C ASN A 21 -6.52 -15.04 3.82
N THR A 22 -6.58 -13.92 4.55
CA THR A 22 -6.75 -12.60 3.94
C THR A 22 -5.49 -12.17 3.20
N ILE A 23 -4.31 -12.48 3.75
CA ILE A 23 -3.01 -12.26 3.10
C ILE A 23 -2.94 -13.07 1.82
N MET A 24 -3.32 -14.35 1.85
CA MET A 24 -3.34 -15.21 0.66
C MET A 24 -4.33 -14.72 -0.39
N GLN A 25 -5.52 -14.25 0.00
CA GLN A 25 -6.48 -13.64 -0.92
C GLN A 25 -5.91 -12.38 -1.60
N ALA A 26 -5.23 -11.51 -0.85
CA ALA A 26 -4.52 -10.36 -1.42
C ALA A 26 -3.42 -10.81 -2.39
N ALA A 27 -2.65 -11.83 -2.02
CA ALA A 27 -1.60 -12.39 -2.86
C ALA A 27 -2.15 -12.99 -4.17
N GLU A 28 -3.32 -13.63 -4.14
CA GLU A 28 -4.00 -14.13 -5.35
C GLU A 28 -4.39 -12.99 -6.31
N TYR A 29 -4.88 -11.84 -5.80
CA TYR A 29 -5.18 -10.68 -6.64
C TYR A 29 -3.91 -10.10 -7.28
N VAL A 30 -2.83 -9.98 -6.51
CA VAL A 30 -1.53 -9.52 -7.02
C VAL A 30 -0.96 -10.52 -8.03
N ALA A 31 -1.04 -11.82 -7.75
CA ALA A 31 -0.60 -12.87 -8.67
C ALA A 31 -1.36 -12.83 -10.00
N ALA A 32 -2.66 -12.59 -9.96
CA ALA A 32 -3.46 -12.43 -11.18
C ALA A 32 -2.96 -11.25 -12.04
N CYS A 33 -2.57 -10.13 -11.41
CA CYS A 33 -1.94 -9.01 -12.12
C CYS A 33 -0.59 -9.39 -12.74
N ILE A 34 0.25 -10.13 -12.02
CA ILE A 34 1.55 -10.60 -12.55
C ILE A 34 1.34 -11.53 -13.76
N ILE A 35 0.44 -12.51 -13.62
CA ILE A 35 0.16 -13.54 -14.63
C ILE A 35 -0.39 -12.93 -15.92
N ASN A 36 -1.25 -11.93 -15.81
CA ASN A 36 -1.94 -11.32 -16.95
C ASN A 36 -1.29 -9.99 -17.41
N ASP A 37 -0.12 -9.67 -16.89
CA ASP A 37 0.62 -8.44 -17.19
C ASP A 37 -0.18 -7.15 -16.97
N HIS A 38 -0.91 -7.08 -15.86
CA HIS A 38 -1.62 -5.89 -15.39
C HIS A 38 -0.78 -5.10 -14.38
N ILE A 39 -1.21 -3.88 -14.06
CA ILE A 39 -0.50 -2.97 -13.17
C ILE A 39 -1.07 -3.03 -11.75
N ILE A 40 -0.18 -2.98 -10.78
CA ILE A 40 -0.49 -2.85 -9.35
C ILE A 40 -0.30 -1.38 -8.97
N HIS A 41 -1.41 -0.66 -8.77
CA HIS A 41 -1.36 0.73 -8.31
C HIS A 41 -1.28 0.78 -6.79
N THR A 42 -0.43 1.65 -6.24
CA THR A 42 -0.35 1.88 -4.79
C THR A 42 -0.65 3.34 -4.50
N PHE A 43 -1.52 3.60 -3.54
CA PHE A 43 -1.89 4.96 -3.10
C PHE A 43 -1.82 5.09 -1.59
N GLY A 44 -1.21 6.16 -1.11
CA GLY A 44 -1.16 6.53 0.31
C GLY A 44 -0.83 8.00 0.48
N THR A 45 -1.31 8.60 1.56
CA THR A 45 -1.04 9.98 1.96
C THR A 45 -0.12 10.03 3.17
N GLY A 46 0.60 11.13 3.36
CA GLY A 46 1.54 11.25 4.48
C GLY A 46 2.57 10.12 4.47
N HIS A 47 2.91 9.55 5.62
CA HIS A 47 3.84 8.41 5.72
C HIS A 47 3.35 7.13 5.02
N SER A 48 2.03 6.99 4.79
CA SER A 48 1.50 5.81 4.10
C SER A 48 1.99 5.65 2.66
N HIS A 49 2.41 6.75 1.99
CA HIS A 49 2.99 6.66 0.65
C HIS A 49 4.30 5.85 0.63
N MET A 50 5.07 5.85 1.72
CA MET A 50 6.33 5.11 1.82
C MET A 50 6.13 3.60 1.68
N ILE A 51 4.97 3.10 2.14
CA ILE A 51 4.62 1.68 2.02
C ILE A 51 4.37 1.32 0.54
N GLY A 52 3.65 2.19 -0.18
CA GLY A 52 3.44 2.01 -1.62
C GLY A 52 4.74 2.16 -2.44
N LEU A 53 5.59 3.10 -2.04
CA LEU A 53 6.91 3.32 -2.65
C LEU A 53 7.85 2.12 -2.45
N GLU A 54 7.69 1.35 -1.36
CA GLU A 54 8.48 0.15 -1.09
C GLU A 54 8.42 -0.88 -2.23
N LEU A 55 7.29 -1.02 -2.91
CA LEU A 55 7.17 -1.92 -4.06
C LEU A 55 7.66 -1.31 -5.37
N PHE A 56 7.79 0.02 -5.45
CA PHE A 56 8.06 0.73 -6.69
C PHE A 56 9.56 0.82 -6.99
N VAL A 57 9.95 0.39 -8.19
CA VAL A 57 11.31 0.53 -8.77
C VAL A 57 12.44 0.24 -7.76
N ARG A 58 12.43 -0.97 -7.20
CA ARG A 58 13.48 -1.40 -6.28
C ARG A 58 14.05 -2.75 -6.67
N ALA A 59 15.31 -3.00 -6.35
CA ALA A 59 15.95 -4.31 -6.49
C ALA A 59 15.18 -5.40 -5.73
N GLY A 60 14.86 -6.50 -6.41
CA GLY A 60 14.06 -7.60 -5.87
C GLY A 60 12.54 -7.33 -5.85
N GLY A 61 12.11 -6.15 -6.30
CA GLY A 61 10.71 -5.79 -6.39
C GLY A 61 10.10 -6.01 -7.78
N LEU A 62 8.78 -6.01 -7.84
CA LEU A 62 8.01 -6.15 -9.09
C LEU A 62 8.11 -4.90 -9.95
N ALA A 63 8.28 -5.07 -11.26
CA ALA A 63 8.36 -3.96 -12.20
C ALA A 63 6.97 -3.42 -12.63
N ASN A 64 5.91 -4.21 -12.49
CA ASN A 64 4.54 -3.81 -12.84
C ASN A 64 3.82 -3.07 -11.69
N VAL A 65 4.55 -2.25 -10.94
CA VAL A 65 4.00 -1.45 -9.83
C VAL A 65 4.02 0.03 -10.20
N ASN A 66 2.89 0.70 -10.06
CA ASN A 66 2.74 2.14 -10.21
C ASN A 66 2.44 2.80 -8.86
N ALA A 67 3.44 3.42 -8.26
CA ALA A 67 3.23 4.24 -7.07
C ALA A 67 2.56 5.57 -7.48
N MET A 68 1.35 5.82 -7.00
CA MET A 68 0.58 7.03 -7.25
C MET A 68 1.07 8.16 -6.34
N LEU A 69 2.27 8.66 -6.65
CA LEU A 69 2.93 9.72 -5.90
C LEU A 69 2.44 11.08 -6.38
N ASP A 70 1.94 11.88 -5.45
CA ASP A 70 1.55 13.26 -5.71
C ASP A 70 2.10 14.19 -4.62
N SER A 71 2.79 15.25 -5.04
CA SER A 71 3.45 16.19 -4.13
C SER A 71 2.51 16.85 -3.13
N MET A 72 1.21 16.95 -3.46
CA MET A 72 0.22 17.54 -2.55
C MET A 72 0.09 16.76 -1.23
N VAL A 73 0.26 15.44 -1.28
CA VAL A 73 0.03 14.54 -0.14
C VAL A 73 1.28 13.88 0.41
N LEU A 74 2.47 14.22 -0.12
CA LEU A 74 3.75 13.76 0.41
C LEU A 74 4.19 14.63 1.59
N THR A 75 4.76 14.00 2.62
CA THR A 75 5.29 14.71 3.79
C THR A 75 6.53 15.55 3.47
N SER A 76 7.29 15.20 2.42
CA SER A 76 8.45 15.94 1.93
C SER A 76 8.12 17.37 1.50
N GLU A 77 6.88 17.60 1.04
CA GLU A 77 6.42 18.92 0.60
C GLU A 77 5.78 19.75 1.74
N GLY A 78 5.83 19.26 2.95
CA GLY A 78 5.30 19.92 4.15
C GLY A 78 4.28 19.06 4.89
N SER A 79 4.63 18.61 6.09
CA SER A 79 3.81 17.67 6.86
C SER A 79 2.44 18.24 7.24
N ARG A 80 2.36 19.53 7.64
CA ARG A 80 1.09 20.19 7.96
C ARG A 80 0.21 20.32 6.70
N ARG A 81 0.80 20.77 5.59
CA ARG A 81 0.12 20.90 4.29
C ARG A 81 -0.47 19.57 3.84
N SER A 82 0.31 18.51 3.85
CA SER A 82 -0.15 17.15 3.50
C SER A 82 -1.31 16.68 4.39
N ALA A 83 -1.20 16.88 5.71
CA ALA A 83 -2.23 16.49 6.67
C ALA A 83 -3.55 17.29 6.54
N GLU A 84 -3.50 18.52 6.04
CA GLU A 84 -4.69 19.33 5.74
C GLU A 84 -5.32 18.90 4.42
N ILE A 85 -4.52 18.72 3.37
CA ILE A 85 -4.98 18.35 2.02
C ILE A 85 -5.65 16.99 2.02
N GLU A 86 -5.11 15.98 2.71
CA GLU A 86 -5.69 14.63 2.74
C GLU A 86 -7.12 14.57 3.30
N ARG A 87 -7.59 15.64 3.96
CA ARG A 87 -8.93 15.77 4.52
C ARG A 87 -9.93 16.43 3.57
N ILE A 88 -9.44 16.98 2.47
CA ILE A 88 -10.27 17.70 1.48
C ILE A 88 -10.86 16.67 0.52
N SER A 89 -12.20 16.71 0.37
CA SER A 89 -12.94 15.89 -0.59
C SER A 89 -12.77 16.40 -2.02
N GLY A 90 -12.80 15.48 -3.00
CA GLY A 90 -12.76 15.78 -4.43
C GLY A 90 -11.36 15.77 -5.06
N LEU A 91 -10.29 15.68 -4.25
CA LEU A 91 -8.92 15.71 -4.79
C LEU A 91 -8.45 14.34 -5.30
N SER A 92 -8.97 13.25 -4.79
CA SER A 92 -8.54 11.90 -5.18
C SER A 92 -8.79 11.61 -6.65
N LYS A 93 -9.89 12.14 -7.21
CA LYS A 93 -10.21 11.99 -8.63
C LYS A 93 -9.16 12.66 -9.52
N ILE A 94 -8.64 13.82 -9.12
CA ILE A 94 -7.59 14.53 -9.84
C ILE A 94 -6.32 13.69 -9.91
N ILE A 95 -5.93 13.06 -8.78
CA ILE A 95 -4.76 12.18 -8.75
C ILE A 95 -5.04 10.92 -9.59
N TYR A 96 -6.20 10.29 -9.41
CA TYR A 96 -6.59 9.09 -10.16
C TYR A 96 -6.45 9.30 -11.67
N ASP A 97 -6.99 10.42 -12.19
CA ASP A 97 -7.00 10.75 -13.63
C ASP A 97 -5.61 11.05 -14.21
N GLN A 98 -4.60 11.22 -13.37
CA GLN A 98 -3.21 11.41 -13.80
C GLN A 98 -2.48 10.09 -14.10
N HIS A 99 -3.11 8.95 -13.83
CA HIS A 99 -2.52 7.63 -14.00
C HIS A 99 -3.29 6.81 -15.04
N ASN A 100 -2.56 6.00 -15.81
CA ASN A 100 -3.16 5.08 -16.79
C ASN A 100 -3.65 3.82 -16.04
N ILE A 101 -4.90 3.85 -15.54
CA ILE A 101 -5.49 2.75 -14.78
C ILE A 101 -6.49 2.00 -15.66
N SER A 102 -6.25 0.71 -15.85
CA SER A 102 -7.11 -0.18 -16.61
C SER A 102 -8.04 -0.98 -15.69
N GLN A 103 -9.20 -1.38 -16.20
CA GLN A 103 -10.21 -2.12 -15.42
C GLN A 103 -9.71 -3.45 -14.81
N ASN A 104 -8.68 -4.05 -15.40
CA ASN A 104 -8.09 -5.31 -14.92
C ASN A 104 -6.92 -5.12 -13.95
N ASP A 105 -6.51 -3.88 -13.71
CA ASP A 105 -5.49 -3.55 -12.72
C ASP A 105 -6.05 -3.72 -11.30
N ILE A 106 -5.18 -3.66 -10.31
CA ILE A 106 -5.59 -3.62 -8.89
C ILE A 106 -5.05 -2.37 -8.23
N MET A 107 -5.70 -1.97 -7.14
CA MET A 107 -5.26 -0.83 -6.34
C MET A 107 -5.07 -1.20 -4.87
N MET A 108 -3.86 -0.97 -4.36
CA MET A 108 -3.55 -1.05 -2.94
C MET A 108 -3.64 0.33 -2.33
N ILE A 109 -4.55 0.52 -1.36
CA ILE A 109 -4.79 1.80 -0.71
C ILE A 109 -4.34 1.70 0.73
N ILE A 110 -3.37 2.52 1.09
CA ILE A 110 -2.71 2.49 2.39
C ILE A 110 -3.13 3.71 3.22
N SER A 111 -3.73 3.47 4.37
CA SER A 111 -4.08 4.53 5.33
C SER A 111 -4.25 3.94 6.72
N ASN A 112 -3.35 4.27 7.65
CA ASN A 112 -3.41 3.70 9.00
C ASN A 112 -4.76 4.00 9.69
N SER A 113 -5.26 5.22 9.61
CA SER A 113 -6.58 5.56 10.18
C SER A 113 -7.77 5.17 9.31
N GLY A 114 -7.59 5.06 8.00
CA GLY A 114 -8.63 4.72 7.03
C GLY A 114 -9.85 5.64 7.01
N ARG A 115 -9.74 6.89 7.54
CA ARG A 115 -10.87 7.77 7.81
C ARG A 115 -10.87 9.12 7.06
N ASN A 116 -9.71 9.53 6.52
CA ASN A 116 -9.58 10.81 5.81
C ASN A 116 -10.21 10.75 4.43
N ALA A 117 -10.58 11.91 3.88
CA ALA A 117 -11.32 11.98 2.63
C ALA A 117 -10.60 11.29 1.47
N MET A 118 -9.33 11.60 1.26
CA MET A 118 -8.62 11.10 0.08
C MET A 118 -8.51 9.57 -0.02
N PRO A 119 -8.06 8.81 1.00
CA PRO A 119 -8.02 7.35 0.89
C PRO A 119 -9.41 6.71 0.77
N VAL A 120 -10.44 7.32 1.37
CA VAL A 120 -11.83 6.85 1.25
C VAL A 120 -12.35 7.07 -0.16
N GLU A 121 -12.15 8.25 -0.73
CA GLU A 121 -12.55 8.58 -2.11
C GLU A 121 -11.80 7.74 -3.14
N MET A 122 -10.49 7.54 -2.96
CA MET A 122 -9.72 6.69 -3.87
C MET A 122 -10.30 5.27 -3.94
N ALA A 123 -10.70 4.71 -2.79
CA ALA A 123 -11.37 3.40 -2.76
C ALA A 123 -12.76 3.44 -3.42
N MET A 124 -13.52 4.52 -3.25
CA MET A 124 -14.82 4.67 -3.92
C MET A 124 -14.68 4.76 -5.44
N ILE A 125 -13.73 5.57 -5.92
CA ILE A 125 -13.44 5.72 -7.34
C ILE A 125 -13.01 4.38 -7.94
N ALA A 126 -12.05 3.69 -7.30
CA ALA A 126 -11.60 2.38 -7.76
C ALA A 126 -12.77 1.38 -7.87
N LYS A 127 -13.64 1.35 -6.87
CA LYS A 127 -14.82 0.47 -6.87
C LYS A 127 -15.82 0.83 -7.96
N GLU A 128 -16.10 2.11 -8.19
CA GLU A 128 -16.97 2.60 -9.27
C GLU A 128 -16.43 2.22 -10.64
N MET A 129 -15.11 2.27 -10.80
CA MET A 129 -14.41 1.89 -12.03
C MET A 129 -14.22 0.37 -12.18
N GLY A 130 -14.70 -0.44 -11.24
CA GLY A 130 -14.58 -1.90 -11.26
C GLY A 130 -13.19 -2.43 -10.94
N ILE A 131 -12.30 -1.60 -10.38
CA ILE A 131 -10.93 -1.97 -9.99
C ILE A 131 -10.98 -2.71 -8.65
N LYS A 132 -10.32 -3.85 -8.56
CA LYS A 132 -10.17 -4.59 -7.30
C LYS A 132 -9.26 -3.84 -6.33
N THR A 133 -9.68 -3.77 -5.07
CA THR A 133 -9.02 -2.97 -4.05
C THR A 133 -8.53 -3.81 -2.88
N ILE A 134 -7.30 -3.51 -2.44
CA ILE A 134 -6.70 -4.06 -1.21
C ILE A 134 -6.40 -2.87 -0.30
N ALA A 135 -6.97 -2.83 0.90
CA ALA A 135 -6.67 -1.83 1.91
C ALA A 135 -5.63 -2.34 2.90
N ILE A 136 -4.66 -1.50 3.26
CA ILE A 136 -3.80 -1.70 4.43
C ILE A 136 -4.14 -0.61 5.44
N THR A 137 -4.69 -1.00 6.61
CA THR A 137 -5.21 -0.05 7.60
C THR A 137 -5.17 -0.65 9.01
N SER A 138 -5.22 0.17 10.05
CA SER A 138 -5.49 -0.28 11.40
C SER A 138 -6.99 -0.33 11.64
N ILE A 139 -7.54 -1.51 11.77
CA ILE A 139 -8.98 -1.70 12.08
C ILE A 139 -9.31 -1.11 13.45
N GLU A 140 -8.43 -1.29 14.44
CA GLU A 140 -8.60 -0.71 15.78
C GLU A 140 -8.75 0.82 15.71
N GLN A 141 -7.75 1.50 15.13
CA GLN A 141 -7.76 2.96 15.01
C GLN A 141 -8.92 3.46 14.13
N SER A 142 -9.21 2.75 13.05
CA SER A 142 -10.27 3.12 12.13
C SER A 142 -11.65 3.07 12.79
N LYS A 143 -11.91 2.07 13.64
CA LYS A 143 -13.18 1.94 14.37
C LYS A 143 -13.35 2.98 15.49
N GLN A 144 -12.26 3.42 16.09
CA GLN A 144 -12.28 4.32 17.25
C GLN A 144 -12.82 5.72 16.94
N TYR A 145 -12.61 6.22 15.72
CA TYR A 145 -12.95 7.59 15.37
C TYR A 145 -13.93 7.66 14.18
N PRO A 146 -14.80 8.67 14.10
CA PRO A 146 -15.72 8.84 12.97
C PRO A 146 -14.95 9.10 11.66
N SER A 147 -15.57 8.79 10.54
CA SER A 147 -15.08 9.18 9.22
C SER A 147 -14.95 10.70 9.11
N ARG A 148 -14.00 11.16 8.30
CA ARG A 148 -13.87 12.57 7.89
C ARG A 148 -14.37 12.80 6.47
N HIS A 149 -14.83 11.73 5.80
CA HIS A 149 -15.46 11.84 4.49
C HIS A 149 -16.97 12.07 4.63
N PRO A 150 -17.62 12.91 3.79
CA PRO A 150 -19.04 13.21 3.89
C PRO A 150 -19.98 12.00 3.84
N SER A 151 -19.58 10.90 3.18
CA SER A 151 -20.37 9.66 3.13
C SER A 151 -20.47 8.93 4.48
N GLY A 152 -19.65 9.30 5.47
CA GLY A 152 -19.54 8.58 6.74
C GLY A 152 -18.78 7.24 6.64
N LYS A 153 -18.45 6.75 5.43
CA LYS A 153 -17.72 5.49 5.21
C LYS A 153 -16.23 5.62 5.50
N LYS A 154 -15.60 4.48 5.76
CA LYS A 154 -14.18 4.32 5.99
C LYS A 154 -13.56 3.35 4.99
N LEU A 155 -12.26 3.40 4.83
CA LEU A 155 -11.53 2.59 3.86
C LEU A 155 -11.85 1.09 3.98
N TYR A 156 -11.83 0.53 5.21
CA TYR A 156 -12.08 -0.89 5.44
C TYR A 156 -13.53 -1.35 5.11
N GLU A 157 -14.48 -0.41 4.97
CA GLU A 157 -15.87 -0.71 4.61
C GLU A 157 -16.10 -0.73 3.10
N ILE A 158 -15.11 -0.28 2.31
CA ILE A 158 -15.21 -0.11 0.86
C ILE A 158 -14.35 -1.14 0.14
N ALA A 159 -13.14 -1.39 0.63
CA ALA A 159 -12.17 -2.26 -0.03
C ALA A 159 -12.65 -3.73 -0.13
N ASP A 160 -12.24 -4.41 -1.20
CA ASP A 160 -12.57 -5.83 -1.42
C ASP A 160 -11.81 -6.76 -0.46
N VAL A 161 -10.54 -6.43 -0.18
CA VAL A 161 -9.69 -7.13 0.80
C VAL A 161 -9.12 -6.12 1.78
N VAL A 162 -9.15 -6.44 3.06
CA VAL A 162 -8.65 -5.56 4.13
C VAL A 162 -7.57 -6.26 4.93
N LEU A 163 -6.35 -5.76 4.84
CA LEU A 163 -5.20 -6.19 5.62
C LEU A 163 -5.07 -5.28 6.85
N ASP A 164 -5.32 -5.84 8.02
CA ASP A 164 -5.17 -5.15 9.30
C ASP A 164 -3.70 -5.14 9.72
N ASN A 165 -3.08 -3.97 9.76
CA ASN A 165 -1.69 -3.84 10.19
C ASN A 165 -1.49 -3.95 11.72
N ARG A 166 -2.57 -4.18 12.49
CA ARG A 166 -2.55 -4.37 13.95
C ARG A 166 -1.87 -3.25 14.72
N VAL A 167 -1.82 -2.05 14.14
CA VAL A 167 -1.22 -0.90 14.79
C VAL A 167 -2.17 -0.34 15.83
N PRO A 168 -1.72 -0.17 17.08
CA PRO A 168 -2.53 0.46 18.13
C PRO A 168 -2.93 1.90 17.75
N SER A 169 -4.05 2.36 18.26
CA SER A 169 -4.48 3.74 18.05
C SER A 169 -3.43 4.72 18.57
N GLY A 170 -3.00 5.65 17.70
CA GLY A 170 -1.94 6.61 17.97
C GLY A 170 -0.55 6.20 17.46
N ASP A 171 -0.45 5.06 16.74
CA ASP A 171 0.74 4.61 16.01
C ASP A 171 2.01 4.48 16.87
N GLY A 172 1.90 3.90 18.07
CA GLY A 172 3.06 3.69 18.92
C GLY A 172 3.03 2.35 19.65
N LEU A 173 4.19 1.70 19.75
CA LEU A 173 4.35 0.43 20.47
C LEU A 173 4.83 0.61 21.92
N LEU A 174 5.37 1.77 22.27
CA LEU A 174 6.00 2.06 23.56
C LEU A 174 5.40 3.31 24.20
N ARG A 175 5.59 3.40 25.51
CA ARG A 175 5.37 4.64 26.27
C ARG A 175 6.68 5.10 26.92
N ILE A 176 7.16 6.29 26.52
CA ILE A 176 8.38 6.89 27.04
C ILE A 176 8.05 8.32 27.51
N GLY A 177 8.36 8.63 28.77
CA GLY A 177 8.02 9.94 29.34
C GLY A 177 6.51 10.23 29.33
N GLY A 178 5.65 9.20 29.43
CA GLY A 178 4.19 9.35 29.36
C GLY A 178 3.62 9.44 27.93
N ASN A 179 4.46 9.60 26.92
CA ASN A 179 4.05 9.71 25.51
C ASN A 179 4.05 8.37 24.80
N LEU A 180 3.05 8.16 23.93
CA LEU A 180 3.04 7.03 23.00
C LEU A 180 4.07 7.29 21.90
N THR A 181 4.95 6.32 21.62
CA THR A 181 6.06 6.43 20.66
C THR A 181 6.47 5.08 20.10
N GLY A 182 7.52 5.05 19.25
CA GLY A 182 7.92 3.83 18.56
C GLY A 182 6.91 3.49 17.46
N ALA A 183 6.83 4.34 16.43
CA ALA A 183 5.89 4.19 15.32
C ALA A 183 5.97 2.80 14.65
N ALA A 184 4.84 2.21 14.36
CA ALA A 184 4.71 0.85 13.89
C ALA A 184 4.06 0.73 12.50
N SER A 185 3.31 1.75 12.07
CA SER A 185 2.49 1.66 10.85
C SER A 185 3.28 1.46 9.58
N THR A 186 4.42 2.16 9.44
CA THR A 186 5.29 1.98 8.27
C THR A 186 5.96 0.61 8.30
N LEU A 187 6.49 0.19 9.46
CA LEU A 187 7.13 -1.13 9.61
C LEU A 187 6.17 -2.26 9.25
N SER A 188 4.99 -2.29 9.86
CA SER A 188 3.99 -3.34 9.62
C SER A 188 3.38 -3.26 8.22
N GLY A 189 3.22 -2.07 7.68
CA GLY A 189 2.73 -1.88 6.30
C GLY A 189 3.74 -2.37 5.26
N VAL A 190 5.03 -2.05 5.43
CA VAL A 190 6.12 -2.56 4.58
C VAL A 190 6.23 -4.08 4.68
N PHE A 191 6.11 -4.64 5.88
CA PHE A 191 6.08 -6.10 6.06
C PHE A 191 4.92 -6.74 5.31
N LEU A 192 3.68 -6.23 5.47
CA LEU A 192 2.49 -6.75 4.81
C LEU A 192 2.58 -6.69 3.28
N ILE A 193 3.02 -5.56 2.73
CA ILE A 193 3.07 -5.39 1.28
C ILE A 193 4.11 -6.31 0.64
N ASN A 194 5.27 -6.50 1.30
CA ASN A 194 6.30 -7.44 0.84
C ASN A 194 5.83 -8.90 1.01
N LEU A 195 5.14 -9.23 2.10
CA LEU A 195 4.58 -10.57 2.31
C LEU A 195 3.59 -10.92 1.19
N VAL A 196 2.64 -10.04 0.89
CA VAL A 196 1.67 -10.21 -0.21
C VAL A 196 2.39 -10.34 -1.56
N ALA A 197 3.36 -9.47 -1.85
CA ALA A 197 4.07 -9.49 -3.11
C ALA A 197 4.90 -10.78 -3.30
N THR A 198 5.56 -11.26 -2.24
CA THR A 198 6.37 -12.48 -2.31
C THR A 198 5.52 -13.74 -2.46
N GLU A 199 4.38 -13.84 -1.76
CA GLU A 199 3.44 -14.94 -1.96
C GLU A 199 2.79 -14.90 -3.35
N ALA A 200 2.49 -13.71 -3.87
CA ALA A 200 2.00 -13.55 -5.24
C ALA A 200 3.02 -14.00 -6.29
N MET A 201 4.30 -13.67 -6.09
CA MET A 201 5.39 -14.13 -6.95
C MET A 201 5.49 -15.66 -6.95
N LYS A 202 5.39 -16.32 -5.79
CA LYS A 202 5.38 -17.80 -5.69
C LYS A 202 4.22 -18.41 -6.47
N ILE A 203 3.02 -17.83 -6.38
CA ILE A 203 1.84 -18.29 -7.11
C ILE A 203 2.06 -18.17 -8.64
N ALA A 204 2.63 -17.05 -9.09
CA ALA A 204 2.89 -16.83 -10.51
C ALA A 204 4.02 -17.73 -11.05
N ASP A 205 5.09 -17.89 -10.28
CA ASP A 205 6.23 -18.77 -10.61
C ASP A 205 5.77 -20.23 -10.73
N ALA A 206 4.94 -20.72 -9.82
CA ALA A 206 4.37 -22.07 -9.87
C ALA A 206 3.52 -22.33 -11.13
N LYS A 207 3.08 -21.28 -11.83
CA LYS A 207 2.40 -21.34 -13.14
C LYS A 207 3.34 -21.16 -14.33
N GLY A 208 4.66 -21.11 -14.08
CA GLY A 208 5.68 -20.96 -15.13
C GLY A 208 5.79 -19.55 -15.71
N ILE A 209 5.28 -18.52 -15.00
CA ILE A 209 5.35 -17.14 -15.46
C ILE A 209 6.73 -16.54 -15.15
N LYS A 210 7.40 -15.97 -16.17
CA LYS A 210 8.61 -15.18 -15.95
C LYS A 210 8.24 -13.92 -15.14
N LEU A 211 8.74 -13.85 -13.91
CA LEU A 211 8.44 -12.75 -13.01
C LEU A 211 9.13 -11.45 -13.49
N PRO A 212 8.39 -10.31 -13.53
CA PRO A 212 8.96 -9.02 -13.87
C PRO A 212 9.66 -8.41 -12.64
N ILE A 213 10.86 -8.91 -12.30
CA ILE A 213 11.59 -8.49 -11.10
C ILE A 213 12.79 -7.64 -11.49
N TYR A 214 12.92 -6.46 -10.87
CA TYR A 214 14.11 -5.62 -11.01
C TYR A 214 15.33 -6.25 -10.35
N HIS A 215 16.42 -6.31 -11.09
CA HIS A 215 17.74 -6.62 -10.56
C HIS A 215 18.39 -5.39 -9.93
N SER A 216 19.29 -5.61 -8.98
CA SER A 216 20.06 -4.51 -8.39
C SER A 216 21.00 -3.91 -9.45
N GLN A 217 20.93 -2.61 -9.65
CA GLN A 217 21.85 -1.88 -10.54
C GLN A 217 23.28 -1.79 -9.99
N ASN A 218 23.51 -2.24 -8.74
CA ASN A 218 24.82 -2.29 -8.11
C ASN A 218 25.49 -3.67 -8.23
N ILE A 219 24.92 -4.57 -9.04
CA ILE A 219 25.48 -5.89 -9.34
C ILE A 219 25.72 -5.97 -10.84
N ASP A 220 26.99 -6.18 -11.24
CA ASP A 220 27.38 -6.28 -12.64
C ASP A 220 26.74 -7.48 -13.34
N GLY A 221 26.50 -7.36 -14.65
CA GLY A 221 25.98 -8.45 -15.49
C GLY A 221 24.46 -8.52 -15.58
N PHE A 222 23.71 -7.60 -14.96
CA PHE A 222 22.27 -7.49 -15.09
C PHE A 222 21.86 -6.13 -15.69
N SER A 223 20.82 -6.15 -16.52
CA SER A 223 20.12 -4.94 -16.99
C SER A 223 18.63 -5.04 -16.67
N ASN A 224 18.02 -3.89 -16.45
CA ASN A 224 16.57 -3.74 -16.31
C ASN A 224 15.94 -3.03 -17.51
N ASP A 225 16.69 -2.82 -18.60
CA ASP A 225 16.25 -2.02 -19.75
C ASP A 225 14.97 -2.57 -20.36
N ASP A 226 14.86 -3.90 -20.54
CA ASP A 226 13.65 -4.56 -21.05
C ASP A 226 12.41 -4.27 -20.18
N LEU A 227 12.58 -4.17 -18.85
CA LEU A 227 11.50 -3.88 -17.92
C LEU A 227 11.11 -2.39 -17.97
N TYR A 228 12.09 -1.50 -18.05
CA TYR A 228 11.84 -0.07 -18.25
C TYR A 228 11.11 0.18 -19.58
N GLU A 229 11.59 -0.42 -20.68
CA GLU A 229 10.93 -0.30 -21.99
C GLU A 229 9.50 -0.82 -21.95
N LYS A 230 9.28 -1.99 -21.34
CA LYS A 230 7.97 -2.65 -21.25
C LYS A 230 6.93 -1.80 -20.49
N TYR A 231 7.34 -1.13 -19.42
CA TYR A 231 6.41 -0.43 -18.53
C TYR A 231 6.38 1.09 -18.71
N THR A 232 7.29 1.67 -19.50
CA THR A 232 7.23 3.08 -19.88
C THR A 232 5.90 3.41 -20.57
N GLY A 233 5.26 4.50 -20.16
CA GLY A 233 3.93 4.92 -20.63
C GLY A 233 2.74 4.20 -19.96
N ARG A 234 2.98 3.07 -19.28
CA ARG A 234 1.97 2.39 -18.44
C ARG A 234 2.07 2.85 -16.99
N ILE A 235 3.26 3.18 -16.54
CA ILE A 235 3.60 3.63 -15.19
C ILE A 235 4.08 5.07 -15.24
N LYS A 236 3.47 5.96 -14.46
CA LYS A 236 3.66 7.42 -14.59
C LYS A 236 5.07 7.92 -14.25
N HIS A 237 5.70 7.34 -13.24
CA HIS A 237 6.99 7.82 -12.71
C HIS A 237 8.17 6.92 -13.10
N LEU A 238 8.05 6.20 -14.18
CA LEU A 238 9.08 5.31 -14.69
C LEU A 238 9.96 6.01 -15.74
#